data_ddfcec3f256b2417fa05cd9a68677259
#
_entry.id   ddfcec3f256b2417fa05cd9a68677259
#
_cell.length_a   1.000
_cell.length_b   1.000
_cell.length_c   1.000
_cell.angle_alpha   90.00
_cell.angle_beta   90.00
_cell.angle_gamma   90.00
#
_symmetry.space_group_name_H-M   'P 1'
#
loop_
_entity.id
_entity.type
_entity.pdbx_description
1 polymer ?
#
loop_
_entity_poly.entity_id
_entity_poly.type
_entity_poly.pdbx_seq_one_letter_code
_entity_poly.pdbx_strand_id
1 'polypeptide(L)'
;KIRLILSFVLLIYSLVCQADGGKDSYIFRKVDYQQGLSNSAVLCLFQDNTGLMWFGTYDGVNCYDGRSMEVFRSDFSAPKALSNNVIHSIQQADNNCLWISTHLGINRLSQNSRQVVGYYDFTDDYYLHSNSKGNTWVVSHGGIFYYNTSYKRFVQIKNLKVPVEDMDKRAFVTDDGVLWIFTQQTGELLQVSQDAFDCDTLSIHSTVSSTSFHAKPIEDVFYQNGVLCFIDSEHDLYVYDISRQSKIYIRNLSSLVQKNGTIAGIALFYENIIIGFRTNGLVRLRTSQKYKEEVVDRNVRIYSIYRDPHQNVLWVASDGQGTIMYAKKYSIATNLMLNQLSSNLSRQVRSVMTDDSGGLWFGTKGDGLLHIPDYRENEEVSAVTVYSPEGKQNVVSYIRWNKEFPVYKLVQSRYMDGFWIGSGDPGLFYYSFEDKALHSVENLPAQPTEIHGIYEENDSVLYVVTAGSGFHKLILEKQAGTIRFKSQKSYHFFHGQREITMFYPMPVSYTHLRAH
;
A
#
# COMPACT_ATOMS: atom_id res chain seq x y z
N LYS A 1 -8.73 20.14 34.92
CA LYS A 1 -7.83 20.57 33.81
C LYS A 1 -7.85 19.57 32.65
N ILE A 2 -7.89 18.24 32.87
CA ILE A 2 -7.92 17.21 31.79
C ILE A 2 -9.24 17.24 31.00
N ARG A 3 -10.39 17.51 31.66
CA ARG A 3 -11.68 17.66 30.96
C ARG A 3 -11.77 18.89 30.04
N LEU A 4 -11.06 19.95 30.35
CA LEU A 4 -10.98 21.15 29.51
C LEU A 4 -10.13 20.94 28.27
N ILE A 5 -9.05 20.13 28.37
CA ILE A 5 -8.19 19.78 27.23
C ILE A 5 -8.92 18.85 26.28
N LEU A 6 -9.67 17.86 26.78
CA LEU A 6 -10.49 16.97 25.91
C LEU A 6 -11.61 17.76 25.19
N SER A 7 -12.24 18.72 25.85
CA SER A 7 -13.25 19.59 25.21
C SER A 7 -12.64 20.51 24.16
N PHE A 8 -11.40 20.96 24.36
CA PHE A 8 -10.71 21.84 23.42
C PHE A 8 -10.23 21.06 22.19
N VAL A 9 -9.74 19.83 22.37
CA VAL A 9 -9.37 18.92 21.26
C VAL A 9 -10.61 18.50 20.45
N LEU A 10 -11.74 18.22 21.10
CA LEU A 10 -13.02 17.95 20.43
C LEU A 10 -13.58 19.19 19.71
N LEU A 11 -13.35 20.42 20.26
CA LEU A 11 -13.77 21.67 19.63
C LEU A 11 -12.90 22.00 18.40
N ILE A 12 -11.59 21.77 18.46
CA ILE A 12 -10.69 21.93 17.30
C ILE A 12 -11.03 20.89 16.22
N TYR A 13 -11.32 19.64 16.59
CA TYR A 13 -11.80 18.63 15.64
C TYR A 13 -13.14 19.01 14.98
N SER A 14 -14.05 19.66 15.71
CA SER A 14 -15.33 20.12 15.17
C SER A 14 -15.22 21.37 14.28
N LEU A 15 -14.21 22.20 14.47
CA LEU A 15 -13.97 23.39 13.65
C LEU A 15 -13.24 23.07 12.33
N VAL A 16 -12.41 22.03 12.30
CA VAL A 16 -11.78 21.53 11.07
C VAL A 16 -12.79 20.77 10.19
N CYS A 17 -13.87 20.20 10.78
CA CYS A 17 -14.93 19.51 10.03
C CYS A 17 -16.01 20.42 9.41
N GLN A 18 -15.93 21.74 9.52
CA GLN A 18 -16.97 22.63 8.96
C GLN A 18 -16.71 23.16 7.54
N ALA A 19 -15.64 22.75 6.90
CA ALA A 19 -15.32 23.17 5.54
C ALA A 19 -15.37 22.02 4.54
N ASP A 20 -16.48 21.30 4.41
CA ASP A 20 -16.77 20.57 3.18
C ASP A 20 -18.27 20.26 3.04
N GLY A 21 -19.05 21.26 2.58
CA GLY A 21 -20.42 21.10 2.10
C GLY A 21 -20.49 20.46 0.70
N GLY A 22 -19.39 19.91 0.19
CA GLY A 22 -19.32 19.22 -1.07
C GLY A 22 -19.92 17.81 -0.96
N LYS A 23 -20.80 17.41 -1.88
CA LYS A 23 -21.22 16.04 -2.06
C LYS A 23 -19.98 15.18 -2.25
N ASP A 24 -19.57 14.43 -1.21
CA ASP A 24 -18.53 13.39 -1.35
C ASP A 24 -18.94 12.40 -2.43
N SER A 25 -18.53 12.63 -3.65
CA SER A 25 -18.78 11.73 -4.76
C SER A 25 -17.61 10.77 -4.91
N TYR A 26 -17.90 9.49 -5.08
CA TYR A 26 -16.89 8.52 -5.49
C TYR A 26 -16.79 8.50 -7.00
N ILE A 27 -15.57 8.37 -7.48
CA ILE A 27 -15.31 7.86 -8.82
C ILE A 27 -15.20 6.34 -8.73
N PHE A 28 -15.69 5.65 -9.73
CA PHE A 28 -15.57 4.19 -9.80
C PHE A 28 -14.98 3.77 -11.14
N ARG A 29 -14.19 2.71 -11.11
CA ARG A 29 -13.65 2.04 -12.29
C ARG A 29 -13.97 0.57 -12.18
N LYS A 30 -14.52 0.01 -13.23
CA LYS A 30 -14.80 -1.40 -13.33
C LYS A 30 -13.64 -2.12 -13.99
N VAL A 31 -13.28 -3.29 -13.46
CA VAL A 31 -12.32 -4.23 -14.03
C VAL A 31 -13.05 -5.54 -14.25
N ASP A 32 -13.24 -5.90 -15.53
CA ASP A 32 -14.01 -7.07 -15.94
C ASP A 32 -13.29 -7.85 -17.08
N TYR A 33 -14.01 -8.62 -17.84
CA TYR A 33 -13.49 -9.41 -18.96
C TYR A 33 -12.78 -8.55 -20.03
N GLN A 34 -13.12 -7.27 -20.17
CA GLN A 34 -12.45 -6.38 -21.14
C GLN A 34 -11.01 -6.09 -20.74
N GLN A 35 -10.68 -6.16 -19.46
CA GLN A 35 -9.32 -6.07 -18.95
C GLN A 35 -8.65 -7.45 -18.80
N GLY A 36 -9.29 -8.53 -19.23
CA GLY A 36 -8.76 -9.89 -19.20
C GLY A 36 -9.11 -10.71 -17.96
N LEU A 37 -10.07 -10.26 -17.13
CA LEU A 37 -10.52 -11.02 -15.97
C LEU A 37 -11.11 -12.37 -16.40
N SER A 38 -10.65 -13.46 -15.78
CA SER A 38 -10.99 -14.84 -16.16
C SER A 38 -12.46 -15.20 -15.95
N ASN A 39 -13.09 -14.60 -14.93
CA ASN A 39 -14.50 -14.79 -14.61
C ASN A 39 -15.06 -13.53 -13.95
N SER A 40 -16.28 -13.13 -14.31
CA SER A 40 -16.94 -11.94 -13.77
C SER A 40 -17.47 -12.11 -12.34
N ALA A 41 -17.50 -13.32 -11.79
CA ALA A 41 -17.78 -13.55 -10.38
C ALA A 41 -16.45 -13.61 -9.61
N VAL A 42 -16.13 -12.53 -8.91
CA VAL A 42 -14.91 -12.38 -8.10
C VAL A 42 -15.24 -12.69 -6.65
N LEU A 43 -14.59 -13.71 -6.09
CA LEU A 43 -14.87 -14.21 -4.75
C LEU A 43 -14.06 -13.50 -3.67
N CYS A 44 -12.79 -13.21 -3.96
CA CYS A 44 -11.89 -12.57 -3.03
C CYS A 44 -10.92 -11.61 -3.73
N LEU A 45 -10.38 -10.68 -2.94
CA LEU A 45 -9.48 -9.61 -3.36
C LEU A 45 -8.28 -9.56 -2.41
N PHE A 46 -7.11 -9.32 -2.95
CA PHE A 46 -5.90 -9.13 -2.16
C PHE A 46 -4.90 -8.23 -2.90
N GLN A 47 -4.22 -7.35 -2.19
CA GLN A 47 -3.06 -6.62 -2.70
C GLN A 47 -1.80 -7.19 -2.09
N ASP A 48 -0.86 -7.58 -2.93
CA ASP A 48 0.40 -8.12 -2.45
C ASP A 48 1.39 -7.01 -2.01
N ASN A 49 2.49 -7.43 -1.41
CA ASN A 49 3.53 -6.53 -0.91
C ASN A 49 4.29 -5.76 -2.01
N THR A 50 4.06 -6.09 -3.28
CA THR A 50 4.58 -5.36 -4.45
C THR A 50 3.59 -4.35 -5.02
N GLY A 51 2.36 -4.33 -4.48
CA GLY A 51 1.28 -3.45 -4.90
C GLY A 51 0.40 -4.00 -6.02
N LEU A 52 0.64 -5.23 -6.50
CA LEU A 52 -0.22 -5.88 -7.48
C LEU A 52 -1.53 -6.33 -6.85
N MET A 53 -2.63 -6.16 -7.58
CA MET A 53 -3.94 -6.65 -7.16
C MET A 53 -4.17 -8.06 -7.64
N TRP A 54 -4.67 -8.90 -6.75
CA TRP A 54 -5.00 -10.29 -7.03
C TRP A 54 -6.49 -10.53 -6.84
N PHE A 55 -7.11 -11.14 -7.85
CA PHE A 55 -8.54 -11.44 -7.86
C PHE A 55 -8.76 -12.94 -7.94
N GLY A 56 -9.37 -13.51 -6.91
CA GLY A 56 -9.78 -14.91 -6.90
C GLY A 56 -11.20 -15.04 -7.47
N THR A 57 -11.36 -15.95 -8.41
CA THR A 57 -12.62 -16.18 -9.13
C THR A 57 -13.03 -17.64 -9.12
N TYR A 58 -14.14 -17.99 -9.76
CA TYR A 58 -14.50 -19.38 -10.05
C TYR A 58 -13.62 -20.00 -11.15
N ASP A 59 -12.83 -19.21 -11.88
CA ASP A 59 -12.00 -19.68 -12.98
C ASP A 59 -10.53 -19.22 -12.83
N GLY A 60 -9.98 -19.45 -11.65
CA GLY A 60 -8.59 -19.20 -11.34
C GLY A 60 -8.30 -17.88 -10.64
N VAL A 61 -7.02 -17.60 -10.48
CA VAL A 61 -6.46 -16.39 -9.87
C VAL A 61 -6.02 -15.43 -10.96
N ASN A 62 -6.31 -14.16 -10.78
CA ASN A 62 -5.96 -13.10 -11.71
C ASN A 62 -5.04 -12.10 -11.02
N CYS A 63 -3.88 -11.81 -11.60
CA CYS A 63 -2.95 -10.79 -11.15
C CYS A 63 -3.06 -9.56 -12.04
N TYR A 64 -3.32 -8.41 -11.45
CA TYR A 64 -3.57 -7.15 -12.14
C TYR A 64 -2.56 -6.08 -11.74
N ASP A 65 -1.89 -5.50 -12.71
CA ASP A 65 -0.87 -4.46 -12.54
C ASP A 65 -1.40 -3.03 -12.74
N GLY A 66 -2.73 -2.88 -12.88
CA GLY A 66 -3.38 -1.61 -13.22
C GLY A 66 -3.66 -1.45 -14.72
N ARG A 67 -3.06 -2.28 -15.58
CA ARG A 67 -3.16 -2.23 -17.04
C ARG A 67 -3.47 -3.58 -17.68
N SER A 68 -2.74 -4.61 -17.29
CA SER A 68 -2.83 -5.96 -17.85
C SER A 68 -3.21 -6.99 -16.79
N MET A 69 -3.73 -8.11 -17.24
CA MET A 69 -4.17 -9.22 -16.39
C MET A 69 -3.41 -10.49 -16.75
N GLU A 70 -2.79 -11.12 -15.76
CA GLU A 70 -2.21 -12.45 -15.86
C GLU A 70 -3.09 -13.45 -15.13
N VAL A 71 -3.43 -14.58 -15.77
CA VAL A 71 -4.38 -15.55 -15.22
C VAL A 71 -3.69 -16.87 -14.91
N PHE A 72 -3.89 -17.38 -13.69
CA PHE A 72 -3.40 -18.66 -13.20
C PHE A 72 -4.57 -19.63 -13.04
N ARG A 73 -4.45 -20.81 -13.65
CA ARG A 73 -5.46 -21.87 -13.60
C ARG A 73 -4.86 -23.19 -13.17
N SER A 74 -5.73 -24.12 -12.80
CA SER A 74 -5.34 -25.52 -12.64
C SER A 74 -5.06 -26.13 -14.00
N ASP A 75 -4.02 -26.97 -14.06
CA ASP A 75 -3.67 -27.75 -15.24
C ASP A 75 -3.12 -29.10 -14.78
N PHE A 76 -3.86 -30.16 -15.05
CA PHE A 76 -3.46 -31.52 -14.66
C PHE A 76 -2.17 -32.00 -15.35
N SER A 77 -1.80 -31.38 -16.48
CA SER A 77 -0.56 -31.67 -17.19
C SER A 77 0.65 -30.90 -16.65
N ALA A 78 0.41 -29.85 -15.86
CA ALA A 78 1.45 -28.97 -15.33
C ALA A 78 1.55 -29.08 -13.79
N PRO A 79 2.56 -29.78 -13.26
CA PRO A 79 2.68 -30.05 -11.81
C PRO A 79 2.89 -28.82 -10.93
N LYS A 80 3.08 -27.65 -11.54
CA LYS A 80 3.27 -26.35 -10.86
C LYS A 80 2.10 -25.39 -11.08
N ALA A 81 0.98 -25.88 -11.58
CA ALA A 81 -0.26 -25.15 -11.70
C ALA A 81 -1.07 -25.16 -10.38
N LEU A 82 -2.14 -24.41 -10.31
CA LEU A 82 -3.07 -24.43 -9.17
C LEU A 82 -3.75 -25.79 -9.04
N SER A 83 -4.07 -26.18 -7.81
CA SER A 83 -4.80 -27.42 -7.53
C SER A 83 -6.26 -27.37 -8.01
N ASN A 84 -6.88 -26.19 -8.01
CA ASN A 84 -8.26 -25.97 -8.44
C ASN A 84 -8.48 -24.53 -8.89
N ASN A 85 -9.51 -24.30 -9.72
CA ASN A 85 -9.85 -22.98 -10.24
C ASN A 85 -10.78 -22.18 -9.32
N VAL A 86 -11.48 -22.80 -8.38
CA VAL A 86 -12.36 -22.10 -7.44
C VAL A 86 -11.51 -21.55 -6.29
N ILE A 87 -11.40 -20.24 -6.22
CA ILE A 87 -10.50 -19.56 -5.27
C ILE A 87 -11.29 -19.03 -4.09
N HIS A 88 -10.97 -19.48 -2.89
CA HIS A 88 -11.64 -19.03 -1.66
C HIS A 88 -10.99 -17.80 -1.04
N SER A 89 -9.66 -17.78 -0.95
CA SER A 89 -8.93 -16.64 -0.41
C SER A 89 -7.52 -16.52 -0.98
N ILE A 90 -6.97 -15.31 -0.91
CA ILE A 90 -5.60 -14.99 -1.31
C ILE A 90 -4.98 -14.18 -0.17
N GLN A 91 -3.79 -14.55 0.30
CA GLN A 91 -3.10 -13.86 1.38
C GLN A 91 -1.58 -13.90 1.18
N GLN A 92 -0.85 -12.99 1.82
CA GLN A 92 0.61 -13.01 1.80
C GLN A 92 1.13 -14.20 2.62
N ALA A 93 2.02 -14.99 2.04
CA ALA A 93 2.69 -16.09 2.75
C ALA A 93 4.02 -15.62 3.37
N ASP A 94 4.81 -14.93 2.58
CA ASP A 94 6.08 -14.29 2.94
C ASP A 94 6.41 -13.22 1.87
N ASN A 95 7.62 -12.67 1.92
CA ASN A 95 8.01 -11.59 1.00
C ASN A 95 7.96 -11.95 -0.50
N ASN A 96 7.93 -13.23 -0.84
CA ASN A 96 8.02 -13.70 -2.23
C ASN A 96 6.91 -14.67 -2.64
N CYS A 97 6.01 -15.03 -1.74
CA CYS A 97 4.98 -16.03 -2.00
C CYS A 97 3.61 -15.59 -1.50
N LEU A 98 2.58 -16.08 -2.17
CA LEU A 98 1.19 -15.95 -1.77
C LEU A 98 0.61 -17.31 -1.39
N TRP A 99 -0.29 -17.29 -0.43
CA TRP A 99 -1.21 -18.38 -0.17
C TRP A 99 -2.45 -18.23 -1.05
N ILE A 100 -2.76 -19.27 -1.80
CA ILE A 100 -3.98 -19.37 -2.60
C ILE A 100 -4.80 -20.54 -2.06
N SER A 101 -5.86 -20.23 -1.37
CA SER A 101 -6.81 -21.19 -0.84
C SER A 101 -7.84 -21.52 -1.93
N THR A 102 -8.02 -22.80 -2.24
CA THR A 102 -8.91 -23.28 -3.30
C THR A 102 -9.88 -24.32 -2.75
N HIS A 103 -10.82 -24.77 -3.57
CA HIS A 103 -11.72 -25.87 -3.20
C HIS A 103 -10.97 -27.21 -2.96
N LEU A 104 -9.77 -27.37 -3.51
CA LEU A 104 -8.92 -28.57 -3.35
C LEU A 104 -7.60 -28.20 -2.68
N GLY A 105 -7.63 -27.60 -1.49
CA GLY A 105 -6.46 -27.33 -0.68
C GLY A 105 -5.77 -25.99 -0.94
N ILE A 106 -4.62 -25.83 -0.31
CA ILE A 106 -3.86 -24.58 -0.24
C ILE A 106 -2.64 -24.67 -1.15
N ASN A 107 -2.50 -23.70 -2.04
CA ASN A 107 -1.35 -23.55 -2.90
C ASN A 107 -0.45 -22.43 -2.40
N ARG A 108 0.87 -22.62 -2.46
CA ARG A 108 1.86 -21.59 -2.25
C ARG A 108 2.41 -21.14 -3.60
N LEU A 109 1.99 -19.96 -4.06
CA LEU A 109 2.37 -19.40 -5.35
C LEU A 109 3.57 -18.46 -5.18
N SER A 110 4.64 -18.69 -5.93
CA SER A 110 5.78 -17.78 -5.96
C SER A 110 5.50 -16.58 -6.85
N GLN A 111 5.65 -15.37 -6.29
CA GLN A 111 5.47 -14.11 -7.02
C GLN A 111 6.57 -13.90 -8.09
N ASN A 112 7.78 -14.43 -7.84
CA ASN A 112 8.91 -14.28 -8.76
C ASN A 112 8.85 -15.27 -9.95
N SER A 113 8.65 -16.57 -9.68
CA SER A 113 8.61 -17.58 -10.73
C SER A 113 7.24 -17.73 -11.38
N ARG A 114 6.20 -17.12 -10.81
CA ARG A 114 4.81 -17.25 -11.27
C ARG A 114 4.31 -18.71 -11.32
N GLN A 115 4.80 -19.55 -10.41
CA GLN A 115 4.50 -20.97 -10.33
C GLN A 115 4.15 -21.38 -8.90
N VAL A 116 3.34 -22.43 -8.77
CA VAL A 116 3.06 -23.06 -7.48
C VAL A 116 4.33 -23.81 -7.04
N VAL A 117 4.80 -23.48 -5.84
CA VAL A 117 6.02 -24.05 -5.22
C VAL A 117 5.71 -24.93 -4.02
N GLY A 118 4.45 -25.02 -3.64
CA GLY A 118 3.98 -25.90 -2.56
C GLY A 118 2.47 -26.11 -2.66
N TYR A 119 2.03 -27.32 -2.30
CA TYR A 119 0.65 -27.71 -2.20
C TYR A 119 0.41 -28.40 -0.88
N TYR A 120 -0.71 -28.10 -0.23
CA TYR A 120 -1.10 -28.63 1.06
C TYR A 120 -2.55 -29.08 0.98
N ASP A 121 -2.76 -30.36 1.26
CA ASP A 121 -4.07 -30.99 1.15
C ASP A 121 -4.96 -30.61 2.33
N PHE A 122 -6.04 -29.92 2.02
CA PHE A 122 -7.15 -29.59 2.91
C PHE A 122 -8.42 -29.77 2.07
N THR A 123 -9.14 -30.87 2.31
CA THR A 123 -10.31 -31.26 1.50
C THR A 123 -11.64 -30.92 2.18
N ASP A 124 -11.62 -30.69 3.50
CA ASP A 124 -12.80 -30.26 4.25
C ASP A 124 -12.92 -28.75 4.25
N ASP A 125 -14.04 -28.21 4.72
CA ASP A 125 -14.21 -26.79 4.93
C ASP A 125 -13.10 -26.25 5.83
N TYR A 126 -12.32 -25.31 5.29
CA TYR A 126 -11.21 -24.70 5.98
C TYR A 126 -11.09 -23.20 5.70
N TYR A 127 -10.54 -22.48 6.64
CA TYR A 127 -10.29 -21.05 6.54
C TYR A 127 -8.82 -20.78 6.81
N LEU A 128 -8.18 -20.12 5.87
CA LEU A 128 -6.79 -19.71 5.95
C LEU A 128 -6.71 -18.27 6.44
N HIS A 129 -5.88 -18.01 7.45
CA HIS A 129 -5.64 -16.71 8.02
C HIS A 129 -4.13 -16.44 8.11
N SER A 130 -3.67 -15.33 7.54
CA SER A 130 -2.27 -14.93 7.57
C SER A 130 -2.15 -13.44 7.84
N ASN A 131 -1.10 -13.02 8.54
CA ASN A 131 -0.76 -11.62 8.71
C ASN A 131 0.36 -11.18 7.76
N SER A 132 0.66 -9.89 7.75
CA SER A 132 1.72 -9.30 6.90
C SER A 132 3.13 -9.83 7.19
N LYS A 133 3.36 -10.45 8.36
CA LYS A 133 4.63 -11.05 8.78
C LYS A 133 4.76 -12.52 8.40
N GLY A 134 3.74 -13.11 7.76
CA GLY A 134 3.74 -14.49 7.30
C GLY A 134 3.34 -15.53 8.36
N ASN A 135 2.86 -15.11 9.55
CA ASN A 135 2.26 -16.03 10.50
C ASN A 135 0.94 -16.54 9.91
N THR A 136 0.89 -17.83 9.63
CA THR A 136 -0.21 -18.44 8.89
C THR A 136 -0.85 -19.57 9.67
N TRP A 137 -2.16 -19.50 9.78
CA TRP A 137 -3.01 -20.44 10.48
C TRP A 137 -4.10 -20.99 9.56
N VAL A 138 -4.48 -22.22 9.79
CA VAL A 138 -5.66 -22.83 9.15
C VAL A 138 -6.59 -23.30 10.26
N VAL A 139 -7.85 -22.90 10.15
CA VAL A 139 -8.95 -23.38 10.99
C VAL A 139 -9.83 -24.28 10.14
N SER A 140 -10.06 -25.51 10.57
CA SER A 140 -10.90 -26.49 9.86
C SER A 140 -11.62 -27.38 10.85
N HIS A 141 -12.56 -28.20 10.38
CA HIS A 141 -13.19 -29.24 11.21
C HIS A 141 -12.17 -30.24 11.80
N GLY A 142 -11.06 -30.46 11.10
CA GLY A 142 -9.96 -31.32 11.59
C GLY A 142 -9.11 -30.69 12.71
N GLY A 143 -9.29 -29.41 13.02
CA GLY A 143 -8.54 -28.70 14.05
C GLY A 143 -7.92 -27.39 13.58
N ILE A 144 -7.02 -26.86 14.39
CA ILE A 144 -6.24 -25.66 14.09
C ILE A 144 -4.83 -26.08 13.72
N PHE A 145 -4.32 -25.51 12.66
CA PHE A 145 -2.99 -25.77 12.12
C PHE A 145 -2.20 -24.48 11.99
N TYR A 146 -0.91 -24.55 12.28
CA TYR A 146 0.04 -23.46 12.08
C TYR A 146 1.08 -23.85 11.04
N TYR A 147 1.44 -22.91 10.14
CA TYR A 147 2.46 -23.17 9.15
C TYR A 147 3.86 -23.04 9.73
N ASN A 148 4.58 -24.16 9.80
CA ASN A 148 5.97 -24.17 10.21
C ASN A 148 6.89 -23.92 9.01
N THR A 149 7.58 -22.78 9.02
CA THR A 149 8.45 -22.34 7.91
C THR A 149 9.70 -23.20 7.72
N SER A 150 10.25 -23.73 8.81
CA SER A 150 11.45 -24.60 8.77
C SER A 150 11.16 -25.94 8.12
N TYR A 151 10.02 -26.53 8.43
CA TYR A 151 9.58 -27.82 7.88
C TYR A 151 8.68 -27.66 6.64
N LYS A 152 8.33 -26.45 6.27
CA LYS A 152 7.48 -26.11 5.11
C LYS A 152 6.18 -26.89 5.07
N ARG A 153 5.51 -27.00 6.22
CA ARG A 153 4.24 -27.72 6.34
C ARG A 153 3.34 -27.13 7.41
N PHE A 154 2.05 -27.41 7.32
CA PHE A 154 1.09 -27.15 8.37
C PHE A 154 1.19 -28.23 9.46
N VAL A 155 1.23 -27.79 10.70
CA VAL A 155 1.32 -28.66 11.88
C VAL A 155 0.11 -28.41 12.76
N GLN A 156 -0.59 -29.48 13.11
CA GLN A 156 -1.78 -29.40 13.96
C GLN A 156 -1.40 -29.02 15.39
N ILE A 157 -2.19 -28.16 16.00
CA ILE A 157 -2.10 -27.84 17.42
C ILE A 157 -2.76 -28.95 18.22
N LYS A 158 -1.99 -29.56 19.11
CA LYS A 158 -2.49 -30.57 20.03
C LYS A 158 -3.07 -29.91 21.29
N ASN A 159 -4.03 -30.61 21.93
CA ASN A 159 -4.65 -30.22 23.19
C ASN A 159 -5.58 -28.99 23.14
N LEU A 160 -6.12 -28.67 21.99
CA LEU A 160 -7.18 -27.68 21.90
C LEU A 160 -8.47 -28.26 22.51
N LYS A 161 -8.95 -27.67 23.62
CA LYS A 161 -10.18 -28.11 24.31
C LYS A 161 -11.45 -27.44 23.77
N VAL A 162 -11.44 -26.91 22.59
CA VAL A 162 -12.56 -26.15 22.02
C VAL A 162 -13.20 -26.93 20.90
N PRO A 163 -14.54 -27.05 20.86
CA PRO A 163 -15.23 -27.66 19.73
C PRO A 163 -14.92 -26.88 18.44
N VAL A 164 -14.27 -27.53 17.49
CA VAL A 164 -13.88 -26.92 16.21
C VAL A 164 -15.11 -26.58 15.34
N GLU A 165 -16.23 -27.22 15.60
CA GLU A 165 -17.52 -27.00 14.93
C GLU A 165 -18.05 -25.57 15.06
N ASP A 166 -17.63 -24.85 16.11
CA ASP A 166 -18.01 -23.46 16.36
C ASP A 166 -17.01 -22.43 15.79
N MET A 167 -15.93 -22.89 15.14
CA MET A 167 -14.79 -22.06 14.74
C MET A 167 -14.72 -21.83 13.23
N ASP A 168 -15.77 -21.39 12.62
CA ASP A 168 -15.72 -21.08 11.19
C ASP A 168 -14.99 -19.74 10.91
N LYS A 169 -15.38 -19.07 9.86
CA LYS A 169 -14.78 -17.82 9.31
C LYS A 169 -14.61 -16.64 10.29
N ARG A 170 -15.05 -16.73 11.56
CA ARG A 170 -14.95 -15.65 12.57
C ARG A 170 -13.58 -15.61 13.23
N ALA A 171 -12.54 -15.69 12.42
CA ALA A 171 -11.16 -15.67 12.90
C ALA A 171 -10.30 -14.70 12.08
N PHE A 172 -9.21 -14.22 12.67
CA PHE A 172 -8.17 -13.45 12.01
C PHE A 172 -6.85 -13.56 12.78
N VAL A 173 -5.74 -13.19 12.14
CA VAL A 173 -4.42 -13.15 12.76
C VAL A 173 -4.03 -11.70 13.01
N THR A 174 -3.65 -11.40 14.24
CA THR A 174 -3.14 -10.08 14.65
C THR A 174 -1.69 -9.87 14.18
N ASP A 175 -1.20 -8.64 14.24
CA ASP A 175 0.17 -8.31 13.78
C ASP A 175 1.29 -8.97 14.60
N ASP A 176 1.00 -9.37 15.84
CA ASP A 176 1.90 -10.17 16.71
C ASP A 176 1.86 -11.68 16.43
N GLY A 177 1.00 -12.11 15.51
CA GLY A 177 0.91 -13.51 15.06
C GLY A 177 -0.07 -14.38 15.84
N VAL A 178 -0.82 -13.80 16.78
CA VAL A 178 -1.84 -14.51 17.56
C VAL A 178 -3.10 -14.70 16.73
N LEU A 179 -3.60 -15.93 16.69
CA LEU A 179 -4.89 -16.24 16.06
C LEU A 179 -6.02 -15.91 17.04
N TRP A 180 -6.92 -15.04 16.63
CA TRP A 180 -8.14 -14.69 17.34
C TRP A 180 -9.33 -15.41 16.71
N ILE A 181 -10.12 -16.11 17.54
CA ILE A 181 -11.29 -16.88 17.09
C ILE A 181 -12.46 -16.50 17.99
N PHE A 182 -13.58 -16.14 17.38
CA PHE A 182 -14.83 -15.87 18.12
C PHE A 182 -15.73 -17.09 18.08
N THR A 183 -16.22 -17.50 19.26
CA THR A 183 -17.15 -18.62 19.35
C THR A 183 -18.55 -18.20 18.91
N GLN A 184 -19.25 -19.10 18.24
CA GLN A 184 -20.55 -18.83 17.62
C GLN A 184 -21.68 -18.66 18.65
N GLN A 185 -21.57 -19.29 19.81
CA GLN A 185 -22.65 -19.38 20.77
C GLN A 185 -22.57 -18.41 21.95
N THR A 186 -21.38 -17.96 22.31
CA THR A 186 -21.18 -17.30 23.61
C THR A 186 -20.54 -15.90 23.51
N GLY A 187 -20.07 -15.46 22.34
CA GLY A 187 -19.32 -14.21 22.21
C GLY A 187 -17.96 -14.23 22.95
N GLU A 188 -17.44 -15.40 23.26
CA GLU A 188 -16.10 -15.57 23.80
C GLU A 188 -15.06 -15.40 22.70
N LEU A 189 -13.92 -14.83 23.08
CA LEU A 189 -12.74 -14.73 22.25
C LEU A 189 -11.70 -15.75 22.73
N LEU A 190 -11.30 -16.60 21.81
CA LEU A 190 -10.15 -17.47 21.97
C LEU A 190 -8.94 -16.84 21.30
N GLN A 191 -7.85 -16.77 22.03
CA GLN A 191 -6.56 -16.33 21.52
C GLN A 191 -5.59 -17.50 21.53
N VAL A 192 -5.07 -17.85 20.37
CA VAL A 192 -4.15 -18.98 20.20
C VAL A 192 -2.80 -18.43 19.73
N SER A 193 -1.78 -18.59 20.56
CA SER A 193 -0.40 -18.24 20.24
C SER A 193 0.45 -19.49 20.00
N GLN A 194 1.45 -19.38 19.14
CA GLN A 194 2.47 -20.41 19.00
C GLN A 194 3.63 -20.09 19.93
N ASP A 195 3.88 -20.95 20.93
CA ASP A 195 4.94 -20.75 21.92
C ASP A 195 6.23 -21.49 21.52
N ALA A 196 6.12 -22.77 21.18
CA ALA A 196 7.28 -23.58 20.79
C ALA A 196 6.89 -24.70 19.82
N PHE A 197 7.82 -25.07 18.95
CA PHE A 197 7.72 -26.26 18.10
C PHE A 197 8.57 -27.37 18.66
N ASP A 198 7.95 -28.51 18.92
CA ASP A 198 8.62 -29.73 19.34
C ASP A 198 9.01 -30.56 18.13
N CYS A 199 10.33 -30.68 17.90
CA CYS A 199 10.89 -31.41 16.76
C CYS A 199 10.65 -32.92 16.85
N ASP A 200 10.63 -33.49 18.04
CA ASP A 200 10.53 -34.95 18.24
C ASP A 200 9.11 -35.45 18.00
N THR A 201 8.13 -34.71 18.50
CA THR A 201 6.70 -35.06 18.35
C THR A 201 6.05 -34.41 17.13
N LEU A 202 6.76 -33.52 16.41
CA LEU A 202 6.25 -32.71 15.30
C LEU A 202 4.94 -31.99 15.67
N SER A 203 4.92 -31.44 16.88
CA SER A 203 3.75 -30.76 17.43
C SER A 203 4.08 -29.33 17.83
N ILE A 204 3.04 -28.50 17.95
CA ILE A 204 3.18 -27.13 18.42
C ILE A 204 2.64 -27.05 19.84
N HIS A 205 3.45 -26.52 20.74
CA HIS A 205 2.96 -26.02 22.03
C HIS A 205 2.35 -24.66 21.79
N SER A 206 1.12 -24.48 22.25
CA SER A 206 0.38 -23.23 22.12
C SER A 206 -0.23 -22.85 23.47
N THR A 207 -0.23 -21.55 23.76
CA THR A 207 -1.05 -20.98 24.81
C THR A 207 -2.40 -20.63 24.23
N VAL A 208 -3.46 -21.15 24.86
CA VAL A 208 -4.85 -20.83 24.53
C VAL A 208 -5.45 -20.10 25.71
N SER A 209 -5.88 -18.87 25.50
CA SER A 209 -6.63 -18.09 26.47
C SER A 209 -8.06 -17.86 25.98
N SER A 210 -9.04 -17.96 26.87
CA SER A 210 -10.43 -17.62 26.60
C SER A 210 -10.85 -16.43 27.45
N THR A 211 -11.50 -15.46 26.83
CA THR A 211 -12.02 -14.28 27.51
C THR A 211 -13.43 -13.96 27.02
N SER A 212 -14.30 -13.51 27.92
CA SER A 212 -15.60 -12.95 27.52
C SER A 212 -15.37 -11.62 26.82
N PHE A 213 -15.54 -11.61 25.51
CA PHE A 213 -15.29 -10.42 24.68
C PHE A 213 -16.57 -9.58 24.50
N HIS A 214 -17.70 -10.23 24.30
CA HIS A 214 -19.00 -9.59 24.11
C HIS A 214 -20.12 -10.37 24.79
N ALA A 215 -21.17 -9.67 25.21
CA ALA A 215 -22.27 -10.29 25.97
C ALA A 215 -23.18 -11.18 25.09
N LYS A 216 -23.20 -10.92 23.78
CA LYS A 216 -23.99 -11.66 22.79
C LYS A 216 -23.08 -12.41 21.83
N PRO A 217 -23.58 -13.49 21.21
CA PRO A 217 -22.87 -14.17 20.13
C PRO A 217 -22.45 -13.22 19.00
N ILE A 218 -21.27 -13.42 18.44
CA ILE A 218 -20.77 -12.64 17.32
C ILE A 218 -21.08 -13.39 16.03
N GLU A 219 -21.75 -12.73 15.09
CA GLU A 219 -22.18 -13.29 13.82
C GLU A 219 -21.10 -13.18 12.74
N ASP A 220 -20.53 -11.98 12.58
CA ASP A 220 -19.48 -11.73 11.60
C ASP A 220 -18.38 -10.81 12.14
N VAL A 221 -17.15 -11.01 11.66
CA VAL A 221 -15.98 -10.20 11.99
C VAL A 221 -15.24 -9.76 10.74
N PHE A 222 -14.76 -8.51 10.75
CA PHE A 222 -14.01 -7.89 9.66
C PHE A 222 -12.81 -7.16 10.26
N TYR A 223 -11.64 -7.76 10.13
CA TYR A 223 -10.39 -7.21 10.66
C TYR A 223 -9.66 -6.41 9.61
N GLN A 224 -9.19 -5.22 9.98
CA GLN A 224 -8.40 -4.35 9.11
C GLN A 224 -7.43 -3.50 9.92
N ASN A 225 -6.14 -3.70 9.73
CA ASN A 225 -5.07 -2.84 10.28
C ASN A 225 -5.24 -2.49 11.77
N GLY A 226 -5.38 -3.49 12.63
CA GLY A 226 -5.53 -3.30 14.09
C GLY A 226 -6.93 -2.89 14.55
N VAL A 227 -7.88 -2.72 13.64
CA VAL A 227 -9.28 -2.42 13.94
C VAL A 227 -10.18 -3.56 13.54
N LEU A 228 -11.05 -3.97 14.44
CA LEU A 228 -12.05 -5.00 14.24
C LEU A 228 -13.44 -4.37 14.15
N CYS A 229 -14.11 -4.55 13.03
CA CYS A 229 -15.56 -4.35 12.92
C CYS A 229 -16.25 -5.68 13.17
N PHE A 230 -17.22 -5.75 14.07
CA PHE A 230 -17.97 -6.98 14.29
C PHE A 230 -19.46 -6.70 14.47
N ILE A 231 -20.24 -7.72 14.19
CA ILE A 231 -21.70 -7.68 14.28
C ILE A 231 -22.13 -8.80 15.23
N ASP A 232 -23.00 -8.49 16.17
CA ASP A 232 -23.57 -9.48 17.05
C ASP A 232 -24.87 -10.12 16.48
N SER A 233 -25.40 -11.10 17.16
CA SER A 233 -26.63 -11.85 16.76
C SER A 233 -27.90 -11.00 16.70
N GLU A 234 -27.89 -9.77 17.19
CA GLU A 234 -28.98 -8.80 17.03
C GLU A 234 -28.72 -7.78 15.91
N HIS A 235 -27.67 -8.00 15.11
CA HIS A 235 -27.16 -7.11 14.06
C HIS A 235 -26.69 -5.75 14.59
N ASP A 236 -26.22 -5.69 15.83
CA ASP A 236 -25.58 -4.50 16.36
C ASP A 236 -24.12 -4.43 15.87
N LEU A 237 -23.75 -3.33 15.22
CA LEU A 237 -22.41 -3.08 14.70
C LEU A 237 -21.55 -2.39 15.76
N TYR A 238 -20.36 -2.95 15.97
CA TYR A 238 -19.32 -2.42 16.83
C TYR A 238 -18.02 -2.23 16.09
N VAL A 239 -17.23 -1.25 16.53
CA VAL A 239 -15.83 -1.05 16.13
C VAL A 239 -14.96 -1.21 17.36
N TYR A 240 -13.93 -2.04 17.28
CA TYR A 240 -12.99 -2.32 18.35
C TYR A 240 -11.56 -2.02 17.90
N ASP A 241 -10.90 -1.10 18.59
CA ASP A 241 -9.48 -0.80 18.42
C ASP A 241 -8.66 -1.73 19.31
N ILE A 242 -7.89 -2.63 18.71
CA ILE A 242 -7.10 -3.64 19.45
C ILE A 242 -6.01 -2.97 20.29
N SER A 243 -5.36 -1.94 19.78
CA SER A 243 -4.25 -1.28 20.46
C SER A 243 -4.71 -0.50 21.70
N ARG A 244 -5.89 0.11 21.63
CA ARG A 244 -6.50 0.89 22.71
C ARG A 244 -7.44 0.10 23.59
N GLN A 245 -7.74 -1.15 23.20
CA GLN A 245 -8.74 -2.00 23.84
C GLN A 245 -10.10 -1.28 24.02
N SER A 246 -10.47 -0.45 23.06
CA SER A 246 -11.68 0.35 23.12
C SER A 246 -12.74 -0.17 22.15
N LYS A 247 -13.95 -0.42 22.66
CA LYS A 247 -15.10 -0.90 21.92
C LYS A 247 -16.17 0.18 21.83
N ILE A 248 -16.60 0.50 20.62
CA ILE A 248 -17.58 1.55 20.33
C ILE A 248 -18.78 0.92 19.63
N TYR A 249 -19.95 1.09 20.18
CA TYR A 249 -21.22 0.79 19.49
C TYR A 249 -21.48 1.83 18.40
N ILE A 250 -21.82 1.37 17.23
CA ILE A 250 -22.09 2.22 16.07
C ILE A 250 -23.61 2.39 15.88
N ARG A 251 -24.28 1.31 15.51
CA ARG A 251 -25.73 1.27 15.34
C ARG A 251 -26.24 -0.13 15.07
N ASN A 252 -27.55 -0.31 15.16
CA ASN A 252 -28.21 -1.54 14.71
C ASN A 252 -28.37 -1.54 13.18
N LEU A 253 -28.10 -2.69 12.56
CA LEU A 253 -28.16 -2.88 11.10
C LEU A 253 -29.34 -3.74 10.63
N SER A 254 -30.25 -4.18 11.52
CA SER A 254 -31.37 -5.09 11.18
C SER A 254 -32.20 -4.59 9.99
N SER A 255 -32.51 -3.29 9.95
CA SER A 255 -33.25 -2.70 8.84
C SER A 255 -32.49 -2.75 7.50
N LEU A 256 -31.16 -2.59 7.55
CA LEU A 256 -30.31 -2.68 6.37
C LEU A 256 -30.16 -4.12 5.90
N VAL A 257 -29.99 -5.07 6.81
CA VAL A 257 -29.93 -6.51 6.50
C VAL A 257 -31.23 -7.00 5.91
N GLN A 258 -32.38 -6.61 6.48
CA GLN A 258 -33.69 -6.98 5.94
C GLN A 258 -33.90 -6.45 4.52
N LYS A 259 -33.42 -5.24 4.23
CA LYS A 259 -33.60 -4.59 2.92
C LYS A 259 -32.60 -5.07 1.87
N ASN A 260 -31.34 -5.30 2.25
CA ASN A 260 -30.24 -5.49 1.32
C ASN A 260 -29.65 -6.92 1.34
N GLY A 261 -30.08 -7.77 2.27
CA GLY A 261 -29.57 -9.14 2.45
C GLY A 261 -28.40 -9.21 3.43
N THR A 262 -27.76 -10.37 3.48
CA THR A 262 -26.65 -10.63 4.40
C THR A 262 -25.42 -9.77 4.06
N ILE A 263 -24.64 -9.44 5.09
CA ILE A 263 -23.45 -8.63 4.94
C ILE A 263 -22.34 -9.48 4.33
N ALA A 264 -21.68 -8.93 3.31
CA ALA A 264 -20.55 -9.55 2.61
C ALA A 264 -19.19 -9.03 3.09
N GLY A 265 -19.17 -7.79 3.60
CA GLY A 265 -17.95 -7.17 4.09
C GLY A 265 -18.21 -5.79 4.69
N ILE A 266 -17.32 -5.40 5.60
CA ILE A 266 -17.29 -4.06 6.20
C ILE A 266 -15.88 -3.54 6.10
N ALA A 267 -15.73 -2.28 5.67
CA ALA A 267 -14.44 -1.60 5.61
C ALA A 267 -14.54 -0.18 6.17
N LEU A 268 -13.50 0.24 6.88
CA LEU A 268 -13.30 1.63 7.23
C LEU A 268 -12.66 2.34 6.03
N PHE A 269 -13.36 3.29 5.44
CA PHE A 269 -12.91 3.98 4.25
C PHE A 269 -13.07 5.49 4.38
N TYR A 270 -11.93 6.18 4.42
CA TYR A 270 -11.84 7.53 4.96
C TYR A 270 -12.45 7.57 6.38
N GLU A 271 -13.24 8.55 6.71
CA GLU A 271 -13.91 8.66 8.01
C GLU A 271 -15.27 7.95 8.06
N ASN A 272 -15.56 7.06 7.10
CA ASN A 272 -16.86 6.42 6.98
C ASN A 272 -16.74 4.89 7.12
N ILE A 273 -17.85 4.26 7.47
CA ILE A 273 -17.98 2.80 7.45
C ILE A 273 -18.71 2.42 6.16
N ILE A 274 -18.10 1.57 5.36
CA ILE A 274 -18.70 1.03 4.13
C ILE A 274 -19.13 -0.40 4.39
N ILE A 275 -20.37 -0.72 4.02
CA ILE A 275 -20.99 -2.04 4.20
C ILE A 275 -21.41 -2.55 2.84
N GLY A 276 -20.93 -3.71 2.45
CA GLY A 276 -21.35 -4.43 1.24
C GLY A 276 -22.32 -5.55 1.58
N PHE A 277 -23.33 -5.72 0.74
CA PHE A 277 -24.38 -6.73 0.91
C PHE A 277 -24.36 -7.75 -0.23
N ARG A 278 -24.63 -9.02 0.10
CA ARG A 278 -24.61 -10.12 -0.89
C ARG A 278 -25.71 -10.01 -1.93
N THR A 279 -26.81 -9.36 -1.59
CA THR A 279 -27.96 -9.27 -2.51
C THR A 279 -28.07 -7.90 -3.15
N ASN A 280 -27.98 -6.82 -2.37
CA ASN A 280 -28.26 -5.47 -2.87
C ASN A 280 -27.30 -4.43 -2.30
N GLY A 281 -26.21 -4.17 -2.99
CA GLY A 281 -25.53 -2.91 -2.98
C GLY A 281 -24.47 -2.66 -1.92
N LEU A 282 -24.00 -1.45 -2.00
CA LEU A 282 -22.98 -0.85 -1.17
C LEU A 282 -23.57 0.35 -0.42
N VAL A 283 -23.45 0.36 0.89
CA VAL A 283 -24.00 1.41 1.77
C VAL A 283 -22.85 2.05 2.55
N ARG A 284 -22.87 3.36 2.66
CA ARG A 284 -21.97 4.16 3.48
C ARG A 284 -22.70 4.65 4.73
N LEU A 285 -22.07 4.48 5.90
CA LEU A 285 -22.48 5.13 7.14
C LEU A 285 -21.56 6.33 7.36
N ARG A 286 -22.13 7.53 7.29
CA ARG A 286 -21.38 8.79 7.48
C ARG A 286 -21.13 9.06 8.96
N THR A 287 -19.88 9.01 9.38
CA THR A 287 -19.48 9.30 10.76
C THR A 287 -19.81 10.74 11.17
N SER A 288 -19.57 11.70 10.29
CA SER A 288 -19.89 13.12 10.50
C SER A 288 -21.38 13.42 10.70
N GLN A 289 -22.28 12.50 10.29
CA GLN A 289 -23.73 12.62 10.40
C GLN A 289 -24.34 11.55 11.34
N LYS A 290 -23.65 11.20 12.42
CA LYS A 290 -24.09 10.19 13.40
C LYS A 290 -24.43 8.85 12.73
N TYR A 291 -23.57 8.41 11.83
CA TYR A 291 -23.72 7.15 11.07
C TYR A 291 -25.00 7.08 10.22
N LYS A 292 -25.44 8.21 9.68
CA LYS A 292 -26.53 8.25 8.70
C LYS A 292 -26.16 7.40 7.48
N GLU A 293 -27.12 6.59 7.04
CA GLU A 293 -26.94 5.72 5.88
C GLU A 293 -27.07 6.49 4.56
N GLU A 294 -26.22 6.14 3.61
CA GLU A 294 -26.25 6.62 2.24
C GLU A 294 -25.94 5.46 1.30
N VAL A 295 -26.77 5.27 0.30
CA VAL A 295 -26.54 4.25 -0.71
C VAL A 295 -25.49 4.72 -1.70
N VAL A 296 -24.39 3.99 -1.81
CA VAL A 296 -23.31 4.25 -2.76
C VAL A 296 -23.62 3.60 -4.11
N ASP A 297 -24.03 2.33 -4.09
CA ASP A 297 -24.45 1.58 -5.27
C ASP A 297 -25.58 0.61 -4.90
N ARG A 298 -26.62 0.52 -5.73
CA ARG A 298 -27.79 -0.34 -5.47
C ARG A 298 -27.77 -1.65 -6.26
N ASN A 299 -26.98 -1.71 -7.30
CA ASN A 299 -27.12 -2.75 -8.33
C ASN A 299 -25.96 -3.75 -8.33
N VAL A 300 -25.15 -3.78 -7.28
CA VAL A 300 -24.03 -4.69 -7.14
C VAL A 300 -24.31 -5.77 -6.10
N ARG A 301 -24.09 -7.02 -6.45
CA ARG A 301 -24.04 -8.15 -5.51
C ARG A 301 -22.60 -8.34 -5.07
N ILE A 302 -22.33 -8.31 -3.78
CA ILE A 302 -20.96 -8.25 -3.27
C ILE A 302 -20.58 -9.57 -2.61
N TYR A 303 -19.42 -10.10 -2.98
CA TYR A 303 -18.78 -11.24 -2.32
C TYR A 303 -17.78 -10.83 -1.25
N SER A 304 -16.97 -9.80 -1.52
CA SER A 304 -16.03 -9.27 -0.55
C SER A 304 -15.68 -7.81 -0.84
N ILE A 305 -15.15 -7.15 0.18
CA ILE A 305 -14.64 -5.77 0.11
C ILE A 305 -13.20 -5.78 0.59
N TYR A 306 -12.33 -5.08 -0.11
CA TYR A 306 -10.94 -4.89 0.24
C TYR A 306 -10.55 -3.42 0.18
N ARG A 307 -10.04 -2.88 1.26
CA ARG A 307 -9.45 -1.55 1.27
C ARG A 307 -7.96 -1.65 0.98
N ASP A 308 -7.51 -0.96 -0.06
CA ASP A 308 -6.09 -0.74 -0.32
C ASP A 308 -5.51 0.16 0.78
N PRO A 309 -4.54 -0.32 1.57
CA PRO A 309 -3.97 0.47 2.66
C PRO A 309 -3.08 1.62 2.17
N HIS A 310 -2.57 1.55 0.94
CA HIS A 310 -1.59 2.49 0.39
C HIS A 310 -2.23 3.60 -0.45
N GLN A 311 -3.26 3.27 -1.24
CA GLN A 311 -3.83 4.20 -2.22
C GLN A 311 -5.17 4.80 -1.80
N ASN A 312 -5.69 4.47 -0.61
CA ASN A 312 -7.02 4.87 -0.18
C ASN A 312 -8.11 4.58 -1.23
N VAL A 313 -8.06 3.39 -1.79
CA VAL A 313 -9.01 2.85 -2.76
C VAL A 313 -9.78 1.71 -2.10
N LEU A 314 -11.07 1.64 -2.37
CA LEU A 314 -11.91 0.53 -1.97
C LEU A 314 -12.19 -0.37 -3.18
N TRP A 315 -11.80 -1.61 -3.09
CA TRP A 315 -12.11 -2.63 -4.08
C TRP A 315 -13.29 -3.47 -3.63
N VAL A 316 -14.22 -3.69 -4.53
CA VAL A 316 -15.45 -4.46 -4.29
C VAL A 316 -15.49 -5.62 -5.27
N ALA A 317 -15.45 -6.84 -4.77
CA ALA A 317 -15.63 -8.06 -5.53
C ALA A 317 -17.11 -8.35 -5.72
N SER A 318 -17.54 -8.56 -6.94
CA SER A 318 -18.96 -8.74 -7.25
C SER A 318 -19.29 -10.08 -7.85
N ASP A 319 -20.58 -10.43 -7.75
CA ASP A 319 -21.18 -11.56 -8.44
C ASP A 319 -21.61 -11.14 -9.86
N GLY A 320 -20.80 -11.50 -10.84
CA GLY A 320 -21.11 -11.32 -12.26
C GLY A 320 -20.82 -9.95 -12.86
N GLN A 321 -20.27 -8.99 -12.07
CA GLN A 321 -19.89 -7.67 -12.59
C GLN A 321 -18.38 -7.40 -12.56
N GLY A 322 -17.57 -8.42 -12.26
CA GLY A 322 -16.13 -8.25 -12.07
C GLY A 322 -15.80 -7.59 -10.74
N THR A 323 -14.78 -6.77 -10.72
CA THR A 323 -14.42 -5.98 -9.54
C THR A 323 -14.59 -4.49 -9.81
N ILE A 324 -15.01 -3.75 -8.80
CA ILE A 324 -15.26 -2.32 -8.90
C ILE A 324 -14.33 -1.61 -7.91
N MET A 325 -13.57 -0.68 -8.42
CA MET A 325 -12.70 0.20 -7.64
C MET A 325 -13.44 1.50 -7.35
N TYR A 326 -13.55 1.86 -6.07
CA TYR A 326 -14.08 3.14 -5.64
C TYR A 326 -12.96 3.99 -5.04
N ALA A 327 -12.86 5.23 -5.48
CA ALA A 327 -11.97 6.22 -4.89
C ALA A 327 -12.77 7.49 -4.59
N LYS A 328 -12.39 8.22 -3.54
CA LYS A 328 -13.01 9.53 -3.30
C LYS A 328 -12.69 10.44 -4.49
N LYS A 329 -13.70 11.10 -5.02
CA LYS A 329 -13.49 12.13 -6.04
C LYS A 329 -12.82 13.31 -5.35
N TYR A 330 -11.50 13.29 -5.35
CA TYR A 330 -10.79 14.54 -5.16
C TYR A 330 -10.84 15.33 -6.47
N SER A 331 -10.79 16.63 -6.38
CA SER A 331 -10.32 17.46 -7.49
C SER A 331 -8.81 17.20 -7.65
N ILE A 332 -8.47 16.02 -8.19
CA ILE A 332 -7.15 15.36 -8.08
C ILE A 332 -6.12 15.99 -9.01
N ALA A 333 -6.53 16.84 -9.91
CA ALA A 333 -5.63 17.61 -10.72
C ALA A 333 -5.70 19.08 -10.29
N THR A 334 -4.96 19.42 -9.25
CA THR A 334 -4.56 20.82 -9.07
C THR A 334 -3.55 21.10 -10.16
N ASN A 335 -3.97 21.82 -11.18
CA ASN A 335 -3.10 22.19 -12.27
C ASN A 335 -2.29 23.41 -11.82
N LEU A 336 -1.10 23.17 -11.26
CA LEU A 336 -0.19 24.21 -10.86
C LEU A 336 0.59 24.68 -12.10
N MET A 337 0.15 25.76 -12.70
CA MET A 337 0.90 26.42 -13.78
C MET A 337 1.96 27.35 -13.17
N LEU A 338 3.24 27.13 -13.47
CA LEU A 338 4.33 27.95 -12.93
C LEU A 338 4.15 29.45 -13.21
N ASN A 339 3.59 29.80 -14.36
CA ASN A 339 3.30 31.19 -14.71
C ASN A 339 2.20 31.85 -13.86
N GLN A 340 1.38 31.04 -13.15
CA GLN A 340 0.43 31.56 -12.15
C GLN A 340 1.14 31.93 -10.84
N LEU A 341 2.29 31.31 -10.53
CA LEU A 341 3.13 31.67 -9.39
C LEU A 341 3.89 32.97 -9.64
N SER A 342 4.46 33.09 -10.82
CA SER A 342 5.12 34.32 -11.31
C SER A 342 5.14 34.31 -12.82
N SER A 343 4.85 35.48 -13.43
CA SER A 343 4.93 35.67 -14.89
C SER A 343 6.34 35.45 -15.46
N ASN A 344 7.35 35.51 -14.59
CA ASN A 344 8.75 35.27 -14.97
C ASN A 344 9.14 33.80 -15.00
N LEU A 345 8.30 32.91 -14.45
CA LEU A 345 8.47 31.46 -14.52
C LEU A 345 7.79 30.93 -15.80
N SER A 346 8.59 30.47 -16.74
CA SER A 346 8.08 30.03 -18.04
C SER A 346 8.64 28.72 -18.54
N ARG A 347 9.61 28.14 -17.80
CA ARG A 347 10.30 26.91 -18.20
C ARG A 347 9.56 25.65 -17.75
N GLN A 348 9.66 24.62 -18.55
CA GLN A 348 9.03 23.33 -18.28
C GLN A 348 9.56 22.67 -17.01
N VAL A 349 8.68 22.06 -16.22
CA VAL A 349 9.06 21.17 -15.10
C VAL A 349 9.67 19.89 -15.67
N ARG A 350 10.80 19.47 -15.12
CA ARG A 350 11.56 18.28 -15.52
C ARG A 350 11.60 17.21 -14.43
N SER A 351 11.56 17.61 -13.19
CA SER A 351 11.62 16.71 -12.04
C SER A 351 10.75 17.23 -10.92
N VAL A 352 10.15 16.31 -10.17
CA VAL A 352 9.33 16.60 -8.99
C VAL A 352 9.77 15.65 -7.88
N MET A 353 9.83 16.16 -6.65
CA MET A 353 10.16 15.39 -5.47
C MET A 353 9.40 15.96 -4.26
N THR A 354 9.00 15.11 -3.33
CA THR A 354 8.53 15.50 -2.00
C THR A 354 9.62 15.27 -0.98
N ASP A 355 9.76 16.17 -0.02
CA ASP A 355 10.61 15.95 1.16
C ASP A 355 9.81 15.34 2.32
N ASP A 356 10.51 14.93 3.37
CA ASP A 356 9.90 14.28 4.55
C ASP A 356 9.01 15.23 5.37
N SER A 357 9.18 16.54 5.22
CA SER A 357 8.34 17.57 5.85
C SER A 357 7.02 17.81 5.09
N GLY A 358 6.84 17.19 3.91
CA GLY A 358 5.69 17.38 3.04
C GLY A 358 5.86 18.53 2.04
N GLY A 359 7.02 19.16 1.98
CA GLY A 359 7.37 20.14 0.98
C GLY A 359 7.50 19.53 -0.41
N LEU A 360 7.19 20.33 -1.44
CA LEU A 360 7.23 19.92 -2.84
C LEU A 360 8.33 20.68 -3.58
N TRP A 361 9.20 19.92 -4.24
CA TRP A 361 10.33 20.45 -5.00
C TRP A 361 10.15 20.21 -6.48
N PHE A 362 10.42 21.24 -7.30
CA PHE A 362 10.34 21.17 -8.76
C PHE A 362 11.67 21.57 -9.39
N GLY A 363 12.19 20.70 -10.22
CA GLY A 363 13.28 21.06 -11.15
C GLY A 363 12.71 21.57 -12.46
N THR A 364 13.20 22.72 -12.93
CA THR A 364 12.76 23.34 -14.19
C THR A 364 13.86 23.31 -15.25
N LYS A 365 13.50 23.51 -16.51
CA LYS A 365 14.43 23.55 -17.65
C LYS A 365 15.19 24.89 -17.75
N GLY A 366 15.35 25.65 -16.67
CA GLY A 366 16.13 26.89 -16.72
C GLY A 366 15.80 27.93 -15.67
N ASP A 367 14.58 27.90 -15.09
CA ASP A 367 14.20 28.83 -14.01
C ASP A 367 14.76 28.42 -12.65
N GLY A 368 15.42 27.27 -12.58
CA GLY A 368 16.03 26.76 -11.35
C GLY A 368 15.22 25.71 -10.62
N LEU A 369 15.47 25.60 -9.31
CA LEU A 369 14.80 24.69 -8.39
C LEU A 369 13.76 25.46 -7.58
N LEU A 370 12.51 25.04 -7.62
CA LEU A 370 11.41 25.65 -6.86
C LEU A 370 11.08 24.77 -5.65
N HIS A 371 10.77 25.42 -4.54
CA HIS A 371 10.29 24.77 -3.32
C HIS A 371 9.00 25.39 -2.83
N ILE A 372 7.99 24.56 -2.62
CA ILE A 372 6.71 24.90 -1.97
C ILE A 372 6.74 24.20 -0.61
N PRO A 373 6.94 24.92 0.50
CA PRO A 373 6.87 24.33 1.84
C PRO A 373 5.42 23.96 2.17
N ASP A 374 5.24 22.92 2.96
CA ASP A 374 3.94 22.49 3.50
C ASP A 374 2.80 22.36 2.48
N TYR A 375 3.13 21.83 1.28
CA TYR A 375 2.18 21.68 0.18
C TYR A 375 0.91 20.88 0.57
N ARG A 376 1.00 20.00 1.57
CA ARG A 376 -0.14 19.20 2.03
C ARG A 376 -1.09 19.97 2.95
N GLU A 377 -0.66 21.06 3.54
CA GLU A 377 -1.41 21.81 4.55
C GLU A 377 -1.95 23.14 4.04
N ASN A 378 -1.30 23.77 3.05
CA ASN A 378 -1.64 25.11 2.60
C ASN A 378 -1.84 25.19 1.07
N GLU A 379 -3.04 25.60 0.68
CA GLU A 379 -3.33 26.01 -0.71
C GLU A 379 -2.70 27.38 -1.07
N GLU A 380 -2.05 28.07 -0.13
CA GLU A 380 -1.44 29.38 -0.37
C GLU A 380 -0.03 29.26 -0.93
N VAL A 381 0.09 29.62 -2.19
CA VAL A 381 1.33 29.57 -2.98
C VAL A 381 2.31 30.72 -2.67
N SER A 382 2.00 31.55 -1.66
CA SER A 382 2.79 32.76 -1.33
C SER A 382 4.20 32.50 -0.76
N ALA A 383 4.48 31.27 -0.29
CA ALA A 383 5.76 30.91 0.33
C ALA A 383 6.75 30.20 -0.60
N VAL A 384 6.53 30.21 -1.91
CA VAL A 384 7.40 29.50 -2.87
C VAL A 384 8.75 30.19 -3.02
N THR A 385 9.82 29.40 -2.88
CA THR A 385 11.20 29.86 -3.04
C THR A 385 11.81 29.29 -4.31
N VAL A 386 12.53 30.11 -5.05
CA VAL A 386 13.29 29.72 -6.24
C VAL A 386 14.78 29.77 -5.93
N TYR A 387 15.47 28.67 -6.18
CA TYR A 387 16.90 28.50 -5.92
C TYR A 387 17.69 28.38 -7.22
N SER A 388 18.89 28.94 -7.23
CA SER A 388 19.94 28.71 -8.24
C SER A 388 21.32 28.82 -7.58
N PRO A 389 22.41 28.54 -8.30
CA PRO A 389 23.76 28.84 -7.81
C PRO A 389 24.01 30.33 -7.52
N GLU A 390 23.22 31.26 -8.08
CA GLU A 390 23.27 32.69 -7.79
C GLU A 390 22.60 33.07 -6.46
N GLY A 391 21.83 32.15 -5.84
CA GLY A 391 21.17 32.35 -4.55
C GLY A 391 19.70 31.86 -4.53
N LYS A 392 18.89 32.50 -3.69
CA LYS A 392 17.46 32.19 -3.54
C LYS A 392 16.61 33.45 -3.61
N GLN A 393 15.43 33.32 -4.18
CA GLN A 393 14.46 34.42 -4.32
C GLN A 393 13.05 33.90 -3.92
N ASN A 394 12.22 34.80 -3.37
CA ASN A 394 10.78 34.50 -3.24
C ASN A 394 10.10 34.59 -4.61
N VAL A 395 9.17 33.69 -4.91
CA VAL A 395 8.49 33.61 -6.20
C VAL A 395 7.73 34.89 -6.56
N VAL A 396 7.16 35.58 -5.58
CA VAL A 396 6.38 36.82 -5.79
C VAL A 396 7.26 37.96 -6.31
N SER A 397 8.51 38.00 -5.87
CA SER A 397 9.52 38.99 -6.30
C SER A 397 10.55 38.40 -7.26
N TYR A 398 10.28 37.24 -7.84
CA TYR A 398 11.25 36.53 -8.65
C TYR A 398 11.61 37.34 -9.91
N ILE A 399 12.89 37.58 -10.07
CA ILE A 399 13.51 38.10 -11.27
C ILE A 399 14.34 36.99 -11.89
N ARG A 400 14.22 36.80 -13.21
CA ARG A 400 14.93 35.73 -13.90
C ARG A 400 16.45 35.84 -13.66
N TRP A 401 17.08 34.71 -13.41
CA TRP A 401 18.51 34.60 -13.19
C TRP A 401 19.31 35.03 -14.40
N ASN A 402 20.49 35.60 -14.21
CA ASN A 402 21.39 35.97 -15.31
C ASN A 402 21.87 34.74 -16.08
N LYS A 403 22.14 33.62 -15.38
CA LYS A 403 22.46 32.33 -15.97
C LYS A 403 21.30 31.37 -15.76
N GLU A 404 20.83 30.69 -16.81
CA GLU A 404 19.83 29.62 -16.67
C GLU A 404 20.39 28.49 -15.79
N PHE A 405 19.55 28.00 -14.90
CA PHE A 405 19.87 26.84 -14.06
C PHE A 405 18.89 25.70 -14.37
N PRO A 406 19.18 24.86 -15.38
CA PRO A 406 18.34 23.72 -15.71
C PRO A 406 18.53 22.62 -14.67
N VAL A 407 17.41 22.15 -14.11
CA VAL A 407 17.35 21.05 -13.14
C VAL A 407 16.58 19.90 -13.78
N TYR A 408 17.29 18.82 -14.11
CA TYR A 408 16.71 17.69 -14.85
C TYR A 408 16.27 16.54 -13.93
N LYS A 409 16.98 16.35 -12.80
CA LYS A 409 16.70 15.24 -11.88
C LYS A 409 16.87 15.66 -10.43
N LEU A 410 15.94 15.22 -9.59
CA LEU A 410 16.00 15.30 -8.14
C LEU A 410 15.99 13.88 -7.56
N VAL A 411 16.86 13.60 -6.60
CA VAL A 411 16.94 12.29 -5.93
C VAL A 411 17.26 12.50 -4.46
N GLN A 412 16.31 12.10 -3.59
CA GLN A 412 16.52 12.09 -2.13
C GLN A 412 17.76 11.28 -1.79
N SER A 413 18.68 11.85 -1.00
CA SER A 413 19.83 11.11 -0.50
C SER A 413 19.41 10.11 0.57
N ARG A 414 20.05 8.94 0.57
CA ARG A 414 19.88 7.90 1.59
C ARG A 414 20.92 8.00 2.72
N TYR A 415 21.97 8.78 2.49
CA TYR A 415 23.16 8.82 3.35
C TYR A 415 23.45 10.23 3.89
N MET A 416 22.72 11.24 3.42
CA MET A 416 22.86 12.63 3.85
C MET A 416 21.48 13.28 4.02
N ASP A 417 21.40 14.28 4.88
CA ASP A 417 20.19 15.06 5.10
C ASP A 417 19.99 16.09 3.98
N GLY A 418 19.40 15.64 2.87
CA GLY A 418 19.20 16.45 1.68
C GLY A 418 18.97 15.62 0.43
N PHE A 419 19.19 16.20 -0.74
CA PHE A 419 18.99 15.53 -2.02
C PHE A 419 19.96 15.98 -3.11
N TRP A 420 20.20 15.05 -4.03
CA TRP A 420 21.01 15.28 -5.22
C TRP A 420 20.23 15.95 -6.34
N ILE A 421 20.92 16.80 -7.09
CA ILE A 421 20.36 17.56 -8.20
C ILE A 421 21.22 17.35 -9.44
N GLY A 422 20.61 16.73 -10.46
CA GLY A 422 21.20 16.64 -11.80
C GLY A 422 20.84 17.88 -12.60
N SER A 423 21.85 18.57 -13.10
CA SER A 423 21.73 19.85 -13.79
C SER A 423 22.47 19.85 -15.13
N GLY A 424 22.47 21.01 -15.82
CA GLY A 424 23.27 21.27 -16.99
C GLY A 424 24.78 21.36 -16.69
N ASP A 425 25.38 22.52 -16.84
CA ASP A 425 26.77 22.79 -16.49
C ASP A 425 26.82 23.60 -15.17
N PRO A 426 27.52 23.15 -14.10
CA PRO A 426 28.49 22.06 -14.00
C PRO A 426 27.94 20.65 -13.70
N GLY A 427 26.68 20.39 -13.83
CA GLY A 427 26.08 19.05 -13.87
C GLY A 427 25.54 18.52 -12.54
N LEU A 428 26.26 18.56 -11.43
CA LEU A 428 25.88 17.95 -10.16
C LEU A 428 25.89 18.93 -9.00
N PHE A 429 24.76 18.98 -8.27
CA PHE A 429 24.60 19.76 -7.05
C PHE A 429 23.99 18.89 -5.94
N TYR A 430 24.08 19.40 -4.72
CA TYR A 430 23.45 18.85 -3.54
C TYR A 430 22.71 19.96 -2.79
N TYR A 431 21.47 19.73 -2.40
CA TYR A 431 20.74 20.60 -1.49
C TYR A 431 20.75 19.98 -0.10
N SER A 432 21.20 20.73 0.90
CA SER A 432 21.24 20.33 2.30
C SER A 432 20.04 20.92 3.05
N PHE A 433 19.32 20.08 3.79
CA PHE A 433 18.23 20.53 4.66
C PHE A 433 18.76 21.19 5.94
N GLU A 434 19.97 20.86 6.37
CA GLU A 434 20.60 21.39 7.58
C GLU A 434 20.85 22.90 7.45
N ASP A 435 21.53 23.35 6.42
CA ASP A 435 21.85 24.76 6.17
C ASP A 435 20.89 25.45 5.18
N LYS A 436 19.96 24.68 4.60
CA LYS A 436 18.96 25.15 3.60
C LYS A 436 19.62 25.84 2.41
N ALA A 437 20.70 25.27 1.93
CA ALA A 437 21.53 25.82 0.87
C ALA A 437 21.80 24.80 -0.26
N LEU A 438 22.09 25.37 -1.43
CA LEU A 438 22.49 24.64 -2.62
C LEU A 438 24.02 24.62 -2.71
N HIS A 439 24.62 23.43 -2.74
CA HIS A 439 26.06 23.21 -2.83
C HIS A 439 26.43 22.63 -4.19
N SER A 440 27.45 23.19 -4.81
CA SER A 440 28.07 22.58 -5.99
C SER A 440 29.07 21.50 -5.56
N VAL A 441 29.23 20.46 -6.36
CA VAL A 441 30.33 19.51 -6.17
C VAL A 441 31.61 20.14 -6.68
N GLU A 442 32.60 20.35 -5.79
CA GLU A 442 33.88 20.95 -6.14
C GLU A 442 34.74 20.03 -7.01
N ASN A 443 35.49 20.63 -7.92
CA ASN A 443 36.41 19.94 -8.83
C ASN A 443 35.74 18.93 -9.78
N LEU A 444 34.43 19.09 -10.00
CA LEU A 444 33.75 18.25 -10.99
C LEU A 444 34.34 18.53 -12.38
N PRO A 445 34.71 17.50 -13.17
CA PRO A 445 35.19 17.72 -14.52
C PRO A 445 34.12 18.33 -15.41
N ALA A 446 34.51 18.93 -16.54
CA ALA A 446 33.58 19.51 -17.50
C ALA A 446 32.56 18.49 -18.05
N GLN A 447 32.86 17.23 -17.94
CA GLN A 447 31.94 16.11 -18.15
C GLN A 447 31.89 15.23 -16.88
N PRO A 448 30.72 14.76 -16.41
CA PRO A 448 29.42 14.76 -17.10
C PRO A 448 28.62 16.06 -16.92
N THR A 449 27.96 16.48 -17.98
CA THR A 449 26.95 17.56 -17.98
C THR A 449 25.57 17.00 -18.32
N GLU A 450 24.52 17.81 -18.17
CA GLU A 450 23.15 17.41 -18.47
C GLU A 450 22.74 16.06 -17.84
N ILE A 451 22.86 16.01 -16.50
CA ILE A 451 22.60 14.79 -15.73
C ILE A 451 21.08 14.56 -15.60
N HIS A 452 20.58 13.53 -16.26
CA HIS A 452 19.17 13.15 -16.32
C HIS A 452 18.81 12.00 -15.38
N GLY A 453 19.79 11.27 -14.88
CA GLY A 453 19.58 10.20 -13.90
C GLY A 453 20.70 10.14 -12.86
N ILE A 454 20.31 9.86 -11.62
CA ILE A 454 21.22 9.73 -10.49
C ILE A 454 20.82 8.50 -9.69
N TYR A 455 21.81 7.69 -9.29
CA TYR A 455 21.64 6.61 -8.33
C TYR A 455 22.78 6.66 -7.31
N GLU A 456 22.42 6.66 -6.04
CA GLU A 456 23.34 6.68 -4.91
C GLU A 456 23.57 5.25 -4.42
N GLU A 457 24.78 4.73 -4.63
CA GLU A 457 25.18 3.38 -4.19
C GLU A 457 25.53 3.37 -2.69
N ASN A 458 26.28 4.39 -2.26
CA ASN A 458 26.65 4.63 -0.88
C ASN A 458 26.97 6.12 -0.69
N ASP A 459 27.48 6.50 0.48
CA ASP A 459 27.78 7.89 0.86
C ASP A 459 28.84 8.59 0.00
N SER A 460 29.60 7.84 -0.77
CA SER A 460 30.75 8.34 -1.57
C SER A 460 30.65 7.99 -3.05
N VAL A 461 29.67 7.20 -3.46
CA VAL A 461 29.56 6.69 -4.83
C VAL A 461 28.21 6.99 -5.45
N LEU A 462 28.24 7.75 -6.55
CA LEU A 462 27.08 8.00 -7.38
C LEU A 462 27.25 7.41 -8.78
N TYR A 463 26.16 6.92 -9.34
CA TYR A 463 26.04 6.64 -10.77
C TYR A 463 25.15 7.69 -11.40
N VAL A 464 25.62 8.26 -12.52
CA VAL A 464 24.89 9.28 -13.25
C VAL A 464 24.76 8.93 -14.73
N VAL A 465 23.63 9.28 -15.31
CA VAL A 465 23.40 9.22 -16.76
C VAL A 465 23.20 10.60 -17.32
N THR A 466 23.74 10.81 -18.49
CA THR A 466 23.80 12.12 -19.13
C THR A 466 23.26 12.09 -20.54
N ALA A 467 22.72 13.22 -21.00
CA ALA A 467 22.41 13.39 -22.41
C ALA A 467 23.70 13.72 -23.16
N GLY A 468 24.29 12.74 -23.85
CA GLY A 468 25.41 12.96 -24.76
C GLY A 468 26.77 12.43 -24.33
N SER A 469 27.02 12.16 -23.02
CA SER A 469 28.28 11.56 -22.57
C SER A 469 28.16 10.16 -21.95
N GLY A 470 26.96 9.63 -21.83
CA GLY A 470 26.71 8.24 -21.43
C GLY A 470 26.53 8.05 -19.92
N PHE A 471 27.05 6.95 -19.40
CA PHE A 471 26.90 6.51 -18.03
C PHE A 471 28.22 6.60 -17.27
N HIS A 472 28.20 7.18 -16.06
CA HIS A 472 29.39 7.41 -15.28
C HIS A 472 29.21 6.98 -13.83
N LYS A 473 30.24 6.35 -13.27
CA LYS A 473 30.41 6.16 -11.83
C LYS A 473 31.28 7.28 -11.31
N LEU A 474 30.78 8.08 -10.38
CA LEU A 474 31.50 9.16 -9.71
C LEU A 474 31.87 8.71 -8.30
N ILE A 475 33.12 8.97 -7.92
CA ILE A 475 33.59 8.81 -6.53
C ILE A 475 33.75 10.21 -5.96
N LEU A 476 33.09 10.46 -4.84
CA LEU A 476 33.07 11.73 -4.14
C LEU A 476 33.76 11.60 -2.78
N GLU A 477 34.22 12.71 -2.27
CA GLU A 477 34.88 12.83 -0.95
C GLU A 477 34.22 13.97 -0.18
N LYS A 478 33.89 13.72 1.09
CA LYS A 478 33.26 14.72 1.96
C LYS A 478 34.29 15.23 2.95
N GLN A 479 34.46 16.54 2.99
CA GLN A 479 35.36 17.22 3.94
C GLN A 479 34.68 18.48 4.48
N ALA A 480 34.45 18.53 5.80
CA ALA A 480 33.98 19.73 6.50
C ALA A 480 32.77 20.43 5.82
N GLY A 481 31.75 19.66 5.45
CA GLY A 481 30.54 20.18 4.79
C GLY A 481 30.63 20.42 3.28
N THR A 482 31.80 20.22 2.68
CA THR A 482 32.03 20.35 1.24
C THR A 482 32.08 18.98 0.58
N ILE A 483 31.48 18.86 -0.60
CA ILE A 483 31.51 17.64 -1.42
C ILE A 483 32.47 17.89 -2.59
N ARG A 484 33.50 17.02 -2.70
CA ARG A 484 34.52 17.10 -3.72
C ARG A 484 34.50 15.90 -4.63
N PHE A 485 34.71 16.13 -5.90
CA PHE A 485 34.96 15.08 -6.88
C PHE A 485 36.36 14.48 -6.68
N LYS A 486 36.45 13.14 -6.66
CA LYS A 486 37.70 12.40 -6.52
C LYS A 486 38.11 11.68 -7.80
N SER A 487 37.20 10.92 -8.39
CA SER A 487 37.48 10.18 -9.62
C SER A 487 36.18 9.78 -10.36
N GLN A 488 36.34 9.46 -11.64
CA GLN A 488 35.26 9.04 -12.51
C GLN A 488 35.65 7.81 -13.29
N LYS A 489 34.67 6.90 -13.49
CA LYS A 489 34.76 5.82 -14.46
C LYS A 489 33.56 5.92 -15.41
N SER A 490 33.85 6.07 -16.71
CA SER A 490 32.84 6.16 -17.74
C SER A 490 32.59 4.80 -18.37
N TYR A 491 31.32 4.50 -18.67
CA TYR A 491 30.89 3.27 -19.31
C TYR A 491 30.21 3.63 -20.62
N HIS A 492 30.65 3.00 -21.68
CA HIS A 492 30.04 3.16 -23.01
C HIS A 492 29.33 1.85 -23.35
N PHE A 493 28.00 1.89 -23.26
CA PHE A 493 27.14 0.77 -23.64
C PHE A 493 26.64 1.04 -25.06
N PHE A 494 26.81 0.06 -25.93
CA PHE A 494 26.37 0.05 -27.33
C PHE A 494 27.14 0.97 -28.31
N HIS A 495 27.53 0.39 -29.42
CA HIS A 495 28.19 1.11 -30.52
C HIS A 495 27.29 2.25 -31.03
N GLY A 496 27.65 3.50 -30.72
CA GLY A 496 27.11 4.71 -31.32
C GLY A 496 25.99 5.44 -30.56
N GLN A 497 25.38 4.88 -29.51
CA GLN A 497 24.39 5.61 -28.71
C GLN A 497 25.07 6.36 -27.56
N ARG A 498 24.97 7.70 -27.59
CA ARG A 498 25.50 8.60 -26.55
C ARG A 498 24.42 9.13 -25.58
N GLU A 499 23.15 8.91 -25.89
CA GLU A 499 22.04 9.40 -25.09
C GLU A 499 21.45 8.26 -24.25
N ILE A 500 21.61 8.35 -22.94
CA ILE A 500 20.92 7.52 -21.94
C ILE A 500 20.12 8.48 -21.07
N THR A 501 18.81 8.39 -21.14
CA THR A 501 17.92 9.30 -20.39
C THR A 501 17.41 8.72 -19.11
N MET A 502 17.48 7.38 -18.94
CA MET A 502 16.99 6.70 -17.74
C MET A 502 17.77 5.41 -17.48
N PHE A 503 18.02 5.09 -16.21
CA PHE A 503 18.45 3.77 -15.79
C PHE A 503 17.69 3.35 -14.52
N TYR A 504 17.58 2.05 -14.31
CA TYR A 504 16.90 1.49 -13.16
C TYR A 504 17.83 0.48 -12.47
N PRO A 505 18.28 0.73 -11.24
CA PRO A 505 19.05 -0.27 -10.49
C PRO A 505 18.10 -1.38 -10.02
N MET A 506 18.38 -2.60 -10.42
CA MET A 506 17.64 -3.75 -9.91
C MET A 506 18.33 -4.26 -8.62
N PRO A 507 17.59 -4.45 -7.51
CA PRO A 507 18.14 -5.02 -6.28
C PRO A 507 18.27 -6.55 -6.44
N VAL A 508 19.27 -6.97 -7.19
CA VAL A 508 19.65 -8.38 -7.31
C VAL A 508 21.13 -8.52 -7.01
N SER A 509 21.50 -9.67 -6.47
CA SER A 509 22.89 -10.04 -6.14
C SER A 509 23.84 -10.09 -7.34
N TYR A 510 23.42 -9.67 -8.50
CA TYR A 510 24.19 -9.55 -9.74
C TYR A 510 23.96 -8.16 -10.33
N THR A 511 25.06 -7.46 -10.59
CA THR A 511 25.13 -6.12 -11.18
C THR A 511 24.68 -6.14 -12.65
N HIS A 512 23.38 -6.22 -12.90
CA HIS A 512 22.82 -5.98 -14.23
C HIS A 512 22.09 -4.64 -14.25
N LEU A 513 22.72 -3.66 -14.85
CA LEU A 513 22.10 -2.39 -15.22
C LEU A 513 21.39 -2.59 -16.56
N ARG A 514 20.09 -2.41 -16.59
CA ARG A 514 19.30 -2.38 -17.83
C ARG A 514 19.04 -0.94 -18.20
N ALA A 515 19.58 -0.51 -19.33
CA ALA A 515 19.25 0.76 -19.94
C ALA A 515 18.03 0.57 -20.86
N HIS A 516 17.07 1.45 -20.76
CA HIS A 516 15.94 1.59 -21.69
C HIS A 516 16.03 2.93 -22.38
#